data_8c174933ba0a3ab549c6a2977545e7b4
#
_entry.id   8c174933ba0a3ab549c6a2977545e7b4
#
_cell.length_a   1.000
_cell.length_b   1.000
_cell.length_c   1.000
_cell.angle_alpha   90.00
_cell.angle_beta   90.00
_cell.angle_gamma   90.00
#
_symmetry.space_group_name_H-M   'P 1'
#
loop_
_entity.id
_entity.type
_entity.pdbx_description
1 polymer ?
#
loop_
_entity_poly.entity_id
_entity_poly.type
_entity_poly.pdbx_seq_one_letter_code
_entity_poly.pdbx_strand_id
1 'polypeptide(L)'
;DLLIVVSHPALAEDHWWYGAEDGLNLEESLGPTRYPYNIVVHDIADVNDQLRRGRPFFVDINRDGIIVYEFDTKELAKPGNLSAEEIREEARGHFEQWFERSLGFSKTARYHVSENMPNFAAFDLHQAVECAYHCLLLTLTLYSPQLHKIDKLRAMAEGLDPRLISAWPRKTRNARRPFDRIRRAYVEARYSKHYRITKEVLAEATVSVEI
;
A
#
# COMPACT_ATOMS: atom_id res chain seq x y z
N ASP A 1 2.50 12.92 -1.76
CA ASP A 1 2.03 11.99 -2.79
C ASP A 1 1.88 12.75 -4.11
N LEU A 2 2.19 12.08 -5.23
CA LEU A 2 2.09 12.62 -6.58
C LEU A 2 1.09 11.77 -7.37
N LEU A 3 -0.04 12.37 -7.74
CA LEU A 3 -0.97 11.74 -8.70
C LEU A 3 -0.55 12.12 -10.12
N ILE A 4 -0.31 11.12 -10.95
CA ILE A 4 -0.04 11.28 -12.37
C ILE A 4 -1.25 10.78 -13.16
N VAL A 5 -1.85 11.68 -13.94
CA VAL A 5 -3.00 11.35 -14.79
C VAL A 5 -2.50 11.21 -16.23
N VAL A 6 -2.60 9.99 -16.77
CA VAL A 6 -2.18 9.68 -18.13
C VAL A 6 -3.36 9.58 -19.10
N SER A 7 -3.07 9.72 -20.39
CA SER A 7 -4.11 9.74 -21.43
C SER A 7 -4.66 8.38 -21.84
N HIS A 8 -3.97 7.28 -21.47
CA HIS A 8 -4.33 5.93 -21.88
C HIS A 8 -4.04 4.91 -20.77
N PRO A 9 -4.92 3.90 -20.53
CA PRO A 9 -4.74 2.90 -19.47
C PRO A 9 -3.40 2.17 -19.52
N ALA A 10 -2.89 1.84 -20.72
CA ALA A 10 -1.60 1.17 -20.84
C ALA A 10 -0.42 1.97 -20.28
N LEU A 11 -0.54 3.30 -20.16
CA LEU A 11 0.49 4.15 -19.55
C LEU A 11 0.37 4.19 -18.01
N ALA A 12 -0.72 3.70 -17.47
CA ALA A 12 -0.90 3.59 -16.01
C ALA A 12 -0.28 2.30 -15.43
N GLU A 13 0.24 1.41 -16.27
CA GLU A 13 0.90 0.20 -15.81
C GLU A 13 2.22 0.52 -15.08
N ASP A 14 2.44 -0.10 -13.93
CA ASP A 14 3.58 0.15 -13.02
C ASP A 14 4.96 0.12 -13.69
N HIS A 15 5.13 -0.77 -14.68
CA HIS A 15 6.45 -0.98 -15.29
C HIS A 15 7.00 0.27 -16.00
N TRP A 16 6.16 1.18 -16.46
CA TRP A 16 6.58 2.44 -17.06
C TRP A 16 7.18 3.42 -16.04
N TRP A 17 6.82 3.27 -14.77
CA TRP A 17 7.11 4.24 -13.71
C TRP A 17 8.26 3.81 -12.80
N TYR A 18 8.75 2.56 -12.91
CA TYR A 18 9.85 2.07 -12.06
C TYR A 18 11.08 2.95 -12.10
N GLY A 19 11.50 3.43 -13.29
CA GLY A 19 12.67 4.30 -13.41
C GLY A 19 12.48 5.66 -12.76
N ALA A 20 11.26 6.23 -12.82
CA ALA A 20 10.93 7.48 -12.15
C ALA A 20 10.88 7.31 -10.63
N GLU A 21 10.30 6.21 -10.14
CA GLU A 21 10.28 5.88 -8.72
C GLU A 21 11.69 5.67 -8.16
N ASP A 22 12.55 4.95 -8.87
CA ASP A 22 13.94 4.72 -8.46
C ASP A 22 14.72 6.03 -8.43
N GLY A 23 14.51 6.93 -9.40
CA GLY A 23 15.11 8.26 -9.42
C GLY A 23 14.70 9.11 -8.22
N LEU A 24 13.40 9.16 -7.90
CA LEU A 24 12.87 9.90 -6.76
C LEU A 24 13.36 9.31 -5.42
N ASN A 25 13.41 7.99 -5.28
CA ASN A 25 13.95 7.32 -4.10
C ASN A 25 15.45 7.58 -3.92
N LEU A 26 16.19 7.69 -5.02
CA LEU A 26 17.60 8.05 -4.98
C LEU A 26 17.78 9.50 -4.52
N GLU A 27 16.99 10.43 -5.04
CA GLU A 27 16.98 11.84 -4.61
C GLU A 27 16.61 11.99 -3.14
N GLU A 28 15.62 11.23 -2.64
CA GLU A 28 15.28 11.18 -1.22
C GLU A 28 16.47 10.73 -0.37
N SER A 29 17.20 9.71 -0.83
CA SER A 29 18.33 9.14 -0.09
C SER A 29 19.55 10.06 -0.03
N LEU A 30 19.73 10.90 -1.04
CA LEU A 30 20.89 11.80 -1.22
C LEU A 30 20.56 13.27 -0.92
N GLY A 31 19.29 13.65 -0.93
CA GLY A 31 18.83 15.03 -0.81
C GLY A 31 18.62 15.49 0.64
N PRO A 32 18.41 16.81 0.82
CA PRO A 32 18.10 17.39 2.13
C PRO A 32 16.66 17.07 2.60
N THR A 33 15.76 16.69 1.70
CA THR A 33 14.37 16.34 1.98
C THR A 33 14.24 14.85 2.21
N ARG A 34 13.74 14.44 3.38
CA ARG A 34 13.54 13.04 3.76
C ARG A 34 12.06 12.61 3.69
N TYR A 35 11.33 13.08 2.70
CA TYR A 35 9.93 12.71 2.53
C TYR A 35 9.82 11.63 1.45
N PRO A 36 9.26 10.46 1.76
CA PRO A 36 9.06 9.42 0.76
C PRO A 36 8.10 9.91 -0.31
N TYR A 37 8.47 9.70 -1.56
CA TYR A 37 7.61 9.99 -2.70
C TYR A 37 6.74 8.78 -3.01
N ASN A 38 5.43 8.97 -3.01
CA ASN A 38 4.50 7.97 -3.54
C ASN A 38 3.97 8.47 -4.87
N ILE A 39 4.23 7.71 -5.93
CA ILE A 39 3.63 7.93 -7.25
C ILE A 39 2.39 7.06 -7.35
N VAL A 40 1.27 7.70 -7.65
CA VAL A 40 -0.01 7.05 -7.95
C VAL A 40 -0.36 7.40 -9.39
N VAL A 41 -0.56 6.42 -10.25
CA VAL A 41 -0.83 6.65 -11.67
C VAL A 41 -2.20 6.10 -12.03
N HIS A 42 -3.02 6.94 -12.65
CA HIS A 42 -4.33 6.58 -13.20
C HIS A 42 -4.50 7.15 -14.60
N ASP A 43 -5.27 6.49 -15.44
CA ASP A 43 -5.70 7.10 -16.68
C ASP A 43 -6.86 8.08 -16.47
N ILE A 44 -7.01 9.03 -17.37
CA ILE A 44 -8.01 10.10 -17.28
C ILE A 44 -9.46 9.57 -17.26
N ALA A 45 -9.73 8.44 -17.91
CA ALA A 45 -11.07 7.87 -17.94
C ALA A 45 -11.44 7.28 -16.56
N ASP A 46 -10.48 6.60 -15.92
CA ASP A 46 -10.65 6.08 -14.55
C ASP A 46 -10.80 7.24 -13.55
N VAL A 47 -9.91 8.24 -13.57
CA VAL A 47 -10.04 9.41 -12.68
C VAL A 47 -11.42 10.07 -12.82
N ASN A 48 -11.90 10.24 -14.04
CA ASN A 48 -13.20 10.84 -14.31
C ASN A 48 -14.37 9.95 -13.86
N ASP A 49 -14.26 8.63 -13.96
CA ASP A 49 -15.26 7.71 -13.42
C ASP A 49 -15.31 7.76 -11.89
N GLN A 50 -14.16 7.73 -11.22
CA GLN A 50 -14.04 7.85 -9.77
C GLN A 50 -14.59 9.19 -9.26
N LEU A 51 -14.30 10.29 -9.95
CA LEU A 51 -14.86 11.60 -9.61
C LEU A 51 -16.38 11.61 -9.75
N ARG A 52 -16.95 11.12 -10.89
CA ARG A 52 -18.42 11.06 -11.07
C ARG A 52 -19.11 10.22 -9.99
N ARG A 53 -18.46 9.16 -9.52
CA ARG A 53 -18.94 8.32 -8.41
C ARG A 53 -18.78 9.00 -7.04
N GLY A 54 -18.13 10.15 -6.96
CA GLY A 54 -17.91 10.87 -5.71
C GLY A 54 -16.93 10.16 -4.76
N ARG A 55 -15.94 9.43 -5.30
CA ARG A 55 -14.95 8.72 -4.49
C ARG A 55 -14.11 9.70 -3.68
N PRO A 56 -14.09 9.60 -2.33
CA PRO A 56 -13.47 10.60 -1.47
C PRO A 56 -12.03 10.92 -1.84
N PHE A 57 -11.19 9.92 -2.09
CA PHE A 57 -9.79 10.12 -2.47
C PHE A 57 -9.63 11.04 -3.69
N PHE A 58 -10.37 10.80 -4.77
CA PHE A 58 -10.29 11.61 -5.98
C PHE A 58 -10.98 12.97 -5.82
N VAL A 59 -12.08 13.03 -5.06
CA VAL A 59 -12.77 14.28 -4.75
C VAL A 59 -11.87 15.21 -3.94
N ASP A 60 -11.18 14.69 -2.94
CA ASP A 60 -10.26 15.46 -2.10
C ASP A 60 -9.05 15.95 -2.91
N ILE A 61 -8.46 15.10 -3.76
CA ILE A 61 -7.37 15.54 -4.66
C ILE A 61 -7.85 16.61 -5.64
N ASN A 62 -9.05 16.46 -6.21
CA ASN A 62 -9.59 17.48 -7.13
C ASN A 62 -9.87 18.82 -6.43
N ARG A 63 -10.23 18.81 -5.14
CA ARG A 63 -10.48 19.99 -4.33
C ARG A 63 -9.19 20.67 -3.83
N ASP A 64 -8.27 19.87 -3.27
CA ASP A 64 -7.14 20.33 -2.47
C ASP A 64 -5.79 20.14 -3.17
N GLY A 65 -5.76 19.41 -4.28
CA GLY A 65 -4.53 19.09 -5.03
C GLY A 65 -3.93 20.33 -5.69
N ILE A 66 -2.59 20.35 -5.76
CA ILE A 66 -1.86 21.39 -6.47
C ILE A 66 -1.43 20.85 -7.82
N ILE A 67 -1.88 21.48 -8.90
CA ILE A 67 -1.45 21.12 -10.26
C ILE A 67 0.01 21.57 -10.43
N VAL A 68 0.91 20.59 -10.59
CA VAL A 68 2.34 20.82 -10.78
C VAL A 68 2.69 20.93 -12.28
N TYR A 69 2.00 20.15 -13.10
CA TYR A 69 2.20 20.12 -14.54
C TYR A 69 0.90 19.74 -15.27
N GLU A 70 0.61 20.39 -16.38
CA GLU A 70 -0.52 20.12 -17.26
C GLU A 70 -0.06 20.15 -18.72
N PHE A 71 -0.34 19.07 -19.45
CA PHE A 71 0.08 18.95 -20.85
C PHE A 71 -1.00 19.40 -21.84
N ASP A 72 -2.27 19.11 -21.53
CA ASP A 72 -3.40 19.50 -22.34
C ASP A 72 -4.56 20.02 -21.46
N THR A 73 -5.57 20.61 -22.10
CA THR A 73 -6.72 21.22 -21.44
C THR A 73 -7.86 20.24 -21.15
N LYS A 74 -7.57 18.93 -20.96
CA LYS A 74 -8.61 17.97 -20.61
C LYS A 74 -9.11 18.23 -19.20
N GLU A 75 -10.35 18.69 -19.12
CA GLU A 75 -11.01 18.94 -17.86
C GLU A 75 -11.32 17.64 -17.12
N LEU A 76 -11.10 17.65 -15.81
CA LEU A 76 -11.56 16.62 -14.93
C LEU A 76 -13.10 16.68 -14.78
N ALA A 77 -13.73 15.53 -14.62
CA ALA A 77 -15.17 15.45 -14.42
C ALA A 77 -15.57 16.17 -13.13
N LYS A 78 -16.77 16.75 -13.13
CA LYS A 78 -17.34 17.29 -11.90
C LYS A 78 -17.55 16.17 -10.90
N PRO A 79 -17.10 16.35 -9.63
CA PRO A 79 -17.33 15.37 -8.60
C PRO A 79 -18.83 15.08 -8.38
N GLY A 80 -19.16 13.79 -8.34
CA GLY A 80 -20.42 13.33 -7.80
C GLY A 80 -20.44 13.40 -6.27
N ASN A 81 -21.50 12.93 -5.67
CA ASN A 81 -21.65 12.91 -4.22
C ASN A 81 -22.15 11.54 -3.75
N LEU A 82 -21.36 10.88 -2.91
CA LEU A 82 -21.80 9.72 -2.16
C LEU A 82 -22.43 10.19 -0.84
N SER A 83 -23.57 9.63 -0.49
CA SER A 83 -24.15 9.85 0.83
C SER A 83 -23.28 9.20 1.92
N ALA A 84 -23.37 9.70 3.14
CA ALA A 84 -22.66 9.11 4.27
C ALA A 84 -23.05 7.64 4.54
N GLU A 85 -24.26 7.24 4.15
CA GLU A 85 -24.73 5.86 4.24
C GLU A 85 -24.02 4.96 3.23
N GLU A 86 -23.96 5.37 1.96
CA GLU A 86 -23.26 4.64 0.89
C GLU A 86 -21.78 4.48 1.21
N ILE A 87 -21.12 5.56 1.68
CA ILE A 87 -19.71 5.51 2.12
C ILE A 87 -19.52 4.47 3.23
N ARG A 88 -20.40 4.48 4.23
CA ARG A 88 -20.31 3.57 5.38
C ARG A 88 -20.57 2.12 5.00
N GLU A 89 -21.54 1.87 4.15
CA GLU A 89 -21.87 0.53 3.66
C GLU A 89 -20.72 -0.06 2.86
N GLU A 90 -20.15 0.70 1.93
CA GLU A 90 -19.03 0.27 1.11
C GLU A 90 -17.76 0.06 1.96
N ALA A 91 -17.46 0.98 2.87
CA ALA A 91 -16.34 0.83 3.81
C ALA A 91 -16.48 -0.43 4.67
N ARG A 92 -17.71 -0.75 5.13
CA ARG A 92 -17.98 -1.99 5.86
C ARG A 92 -17.71 -3.22 5.02
N GLY A 93 -18.18 -3.26 3.77
CA GLY A 93 -17.96 -4.38 2.85
C GLY A 93 -16.45 -4.59 2.60
N HIS A 94 -15.69 -3.51 2.40
CA HIS A 94 -14.25 -3.58 2.27
C HIS A 94 -13.57 -4.10 3.54
N PHE A 95 -13.98 -3.59 4.71
CA PHE A 95 -13.45 -4.04 6.00
C PHE A 95 -13.65 -5.55 6.17
N GLU A 96 -14.89 -6.04 6.04
CA GLU A 96 -15.22 -7.46 6.23
C GLU A 96 -14.38 -8.35 5.30
N GLN A 97 -14.31 -8.01 4.01
CA GLN A 97 -13.58 -8.78 3.01
C GLN A 97 -12.08 -8.82 3.27
N TRP A 98 -11.45 -7.67 3.47
CA TRP A 98 -9.98 -7.59 3.56
C TRP A 98 -9.46 -7.98 4.93
N PHE A 99 -10.21 -7.71 5.98
CA PHE A 99 -9.86 -8.13 7.34
C PHE A 99 -9.89 -9.65 7.49
N GLU A 100 -10.93 -10.31 6.95
CA GLU A 100 -11.00 -11.77 6.92
C GLU A 100 -9.81 -12.39 6.19
N ARG A 101 -9.41 -11.83 5.05
CA ARG A 101 -8.22 -12.28 4.30
C ARG A 101 -6.95 -12.13 5.12
N SER A 102 -6.75 -10.98 5.76
CA SER A 102 -5.59 -10.73 6.62
C SER A 102 -5.51 -11.75 7.76
N LEU A 103 -6.62 -12.00 8.46
CA LEU A 103 -6.71 -13.01 9.51
C LEU A 103 -6.43 -14.42 8.98
N GLY A 104 -6.94 -14.75 7.79
CA GLY A 104 -6.70 -16.04 7.14
C GLY A 104 -5.21 -16.28 6.90
N PHE A 105 -4.52 -15.36 6.27
CA PHE A 105 -3.07 -15.43 6.04
C PHE A 105 -2.28 -15.45 7.35
N SER A 106 -2.67 -14.66 8.33
CA SER A 106 -2.04 -14.66 9.66
C SER A 106 -2.15 -16.03 10.36
N LYS A 107 -3.32 -16.68 10.23
CA LYS A 107 -3.53 -18.05 10.75
C LYS A 107 -2.66 -19.07 10.01
N THR A 108 -2.56 -18.99 8.69
CA THR A 108 -1.73 -19.87 7.88
C THR A 108 -0.24 -19.67 8.18
N ALA A 109 0.19 -18.43 8.40
CA ALA A 109 1.55 -18.13 8.82
C ALA A 109 1.91 -18.83 10.14
N ARG A 110 1.04 -18.78 11.15
CA ARG A 110 1.24 -19.49 12.44
C ARG A 110 1.34 -21.00 12.26
N TYR A 111 0.51 -21.57 11.39
CA TYR A 111 0.61 -22.99 11.03
C TYR A 111 1.98 -23.31 10.41
N HIS A 112 2.44 -22.56 9.42
CA HIS A 112 3.76 -22.77 8.80
C HIS A 112 4.92 -22.57 9.78
N VAL A 113 4.77 -21.69 10.77
CA VAL A 113 5.75 -21.58 11.87
C VAL A 113 5.81 -22.88 12.69
N SER A 114 4.64 -23.44 13.06
CA SER A 114 4.59 -24.70 13.84
C SER A 114 5.18 -25.88 13.09
N GLU A 115 5.01 -25.93 11.76
CA GLU A 115 5.56 -26.95 10.87
C GLU A 115 7.04 -26.71 10.48
N ASN A 116 7.69 -25.70 11.06
CA ASN A 116 9.07 -25.30 10.75
C ASN A 116 9.31 -25.00 9.26
N MET A 117 8.34 -24.31 8.64
CA MET A 117 8.36 -23.86 7.24
C MET A 117 8.53 -22.33 7.15
N PRO A 118 9.71 -21.76 7.48
CA PRO A 118 9.87 -20.34 7.70
C PRO A 118 9.65 -19.48 6.45
N ASN A 119 9.97 -19.98 5.26
CA ASN A 119 9.77 -19.22 4.02
C ASN A 119 8.29 -19.09 3.67
N PHE A 120 7.50 -20.15 3.87
CA PHE A 120 6.04 -20.09 3.69
C PHE A 120 5.39 -19.17 4.71
N ALA A 121 5.79 -19.26 5.97
CA ALA A 121 5.31 -18.36 7.01
C ALA A 121 5.61 -16.89 6.70
N ALA A 122 6.81 -16.58 6.19
CA ALA A 122 7.18 -15.22 5.80
C ALA A 122 6.35 -14.70 4.62
N PHE A 123 6.05 -15.54 3.64
CA PHE A 123 5.16 -15.19 2.53
C PHE A 123 3.74 -14.92 3.02
N ASP A 124 3.20 -15.78 3.89
CA ASP A 124 1.86 -15.57 4.44
C ASP A 124 1.78 -14.32 5.31
N LEU A 125 2.82 -14.01 6.10
CA LEU A 125 2.88 -12.74 6.85
C LEU A 125 2.93 -11.53 5.91
N HIS A 126 3.64 -11.62 4.77
CA HIS A 126 3.59 -10.57 3.76
C HIS A 126 2.14 -10.35 3.29
N GLN A 127 1.45 -11.42 2.92
CA GLN A 127 0.06 -11.35 2.46
C GLN A 127 -0.89 -10.84 3.55
N ALA A 128 -0.68 -11.21 4.81
CA ALA A 128 -1.46 -10.70 5.92
C ALA A 128 -1.29 -9.17 6.07
N VAL A 129 -0.06 -8.67 6.01
CA VAL A 129 0.27 -7.24 6.08
C VAL A 129 -0.31 -6.47 4.88
N GLU A 130 -0.16 -7.02 3.68
CA GLU A 130 -0.72 -6.45 2.46
C GLU A 130 -2.24 -6.29 2.58
N CYS A 131 -2.94 -7.36 2.95
CA CYS A 131 -4.40 -7.32 3.15
C CYS A 131 -4.81 -6.35 4.26
N ALA A 132 -4.06 -6.25 5.37
CA ALA A 132 -4.35 -5.32 6.45
C ALA A 132 -4.24 -3.86 5.99
N TYR A 133 -3.21 -3.51 5.22
CA TYR A 133 -3.08 -2.16 4.66
C TYR A 133 -4.17 -1.85 3.63
N HIS A 134 -4.50 -2.78 2.73
CA HIS A 134 -5.64 -2.60 1.82
C HIS A 134 -6.96 -2.43 2.59
N CYS A 135 -7.17 -3.22 3.65
CA CYS A 135 -8.32 -3.09 4.53
C CYS A 135 -8.45 -1.66 5.09
N LEU A 136 -7.36 -1.14 5.66
CA LEU A 136 -7.35 0.19 6.26
C LEU A 136 -7.59 1.28 5.22
N LEU A 137 -6.86 1.25 4.11
CA LEU A 137 -6.96 2.25 3.05
C LEU A 137 -8.38 2.28 2.47
N LEU A 138 -8.94 1.13 2.09
CA LEU A 138 -10.27 1.02 1.52
C LEU A 138 -11.37 1.40 2.53
N THR A 139 -11.21 1.05 3.80
CA THR A 139 -12.20 1.40 4.84
C THR A 139 -12.23 2.89 5.12
N LEU A 140 -11.08 3.55 5.13
CA LEU A 140 -10.98 4.97 5.49
C LEU A 140 -11.15 5.93 4.30
N THR A 141 -10.77 5.49 3.08
CA THR A 141 -10.71 6.39 1.91
C THR A 141 -11.49 5.89 0.70
N LEU A 142 -12.06 4.68 0.76
CA LEU A 142 -12.64 3.94 -0.37
C LEU A 142 -11.66 3.82 -1.56
N TYR A 143 -10.37 3.93 -1.29
CA TYR A 143 -9.31 3.80 -2.28
C TYR A 143 -8.13 3.00 -1.75
N SER A 144 -7.56 2.15 -2.58
CA SER A 144 -6.27 1.53 -2.36
C SER A 144 -5.62 1.23 -3.72
N PRO A 145 -4.35 1.56 -3.94
CA PRO A 145 -3.67 1.25 -5.18
C PRO A 145 -3.52 -0.27 -5.34
N GLN A 146 -3.59 -0.76 -6.57
CA GLN A 146 -3.44 -2.19 -6.87
C GLN A 146 -1.96 -2.58 -6.91
N LEU A 147 -1.32 -2.61 -5.77
CA LEU A 147 0.10 -2.98 -5.65
C LEU A 147 0.32 -4.03 -4.56
N HIS A 148 1.43 -4.78 -4.75
CA HIS A 148 1.96 -5.74 -3.77
C HIS A 148 3.16 -5.19 -2.99
N LYS A 149 3.48 -3.90 -3.11
CA LYS A 149 4.60 -3.22 -2.45
C LYS A 149 4.15 -2.74 -1.07
N ILE A 150 4.32 -3.58 -0.04
CA ILE A 150 3.85 -3.27 1.33
C ILE A 150 4.55 -2.07 1.95
N ASP A 151 5.72 -1.66 1.49
CA ASP A 151 6.37 -0.41 1.91
C ASP A 151 5.60 0.83 1.46
N LYS A 152 5.06 0.84 0.24
CA LYS A 152 4.21 1.92 -0.26
C LYS A 152 2.85 1.93 0.45
N LEU A 153 2.19 0.78 0.56
CA LEU A 153 0.92 0.66 1.30
C LEU A 153 1.07 1.11 2.75
N ARG A 154 2.20 0.76 3.39
CA ARG A 154 2.56 1.21 4.72
C ARG A 154 2.67 2.73 4.81
N ALA A 155 3.40 3.37 3.88
CA ALA A 155 3.56 4.81 3.89
C ALA A 155 2.21 5.54 3.78
N MET A 156 1.32 5.07 2.92
CA MET A 156 -0.04 5.59 2.80
C MET A 156 -0.86 5.37 4.08
N ALA A 157 -0.85 4.17 4.62
CA ALA A 157 -1.59 3.81 5.85
C ALA A 157 -1.10 4.63 7.06
N GLU A 158 0.22 4.77 7.25
CA GLU A 158 0.80 5.58 8.33
C GLU A 158 0.51 7.08 8.15
N GLY A 159 0.33 7.56 6.91
CA GLY A 159 -0.14 8.91 6.64
C GLY A 159 -1.58 9.16 7.10
N LEU A 160 -2.44 8.14 7.04
CA LEU A 160 -3.82 8.21 7.53
C LEU A 160 -3.89 8.02 9.05
N ASP A 161 -3.11 7.09 9.59
CA ASP A 161 -3.07 6.82 11.03
C ASP A 161 -1.64 6.65 11.54
N PRO A 162 -1.04 7.71 12.12
CA PRO A 162 0.32 7.67 12.65
C PRO A 162 0.55 6.64 13.78
N ARG A 163 -0.50 6.09 14.40
CA ARG A 163 -0.39 5.04 15.41
C ARG A 163 0.25 3.77 14.84
N LEU A 164 0.04 3.51 13.55
CA LEU A 164 0.61 2.36 12.83
C LEU A 164 2.14 2.37 12.74
N ILE A 165 2.78 3.54 12.94
CA ILE A 165 4.25 3.65 12.96
C ILE A 165 4.85 2.74 14.04
N SER A 166 4.12 2.52 15.14
CA SER A 166 4.57 1.68 16.24
C SER A 166 4.61 0.19 15.92
N ALA A 167 3.79 -0.29 14.98
CA ALA A 167 3.77 -1.69 14.57
C ALA A 167 5.10 -2.15 13.94
N TRP A 168 5.76 -1.25 13.20
CA TRP A 168 7.04 -1.53 12.55
C TRP A 168 8.10 -0.49 12.92
N PRO A 169 8.78 -0.62 14.07
CA PRO A 169 9.76 0.36 14.54
C PRO A 169 10.93 0.52 13.56
N ARG A 170 11.46 1.78 13.43
CA ARG A 170 12.52 2.13 12.44
C ARG A 170 13.79 2.69 13.06
N LYS A 171 13.84 2.87 14.37
CA LYS A 171 14.94 3.61 15.04
C LYS A 171 16.30 2.96 14.86
N THR A 172 16.37 1.62 14.82
CA THR A 172 17.63 0.88 14.70
C THR A 172 17.59 -0.08 13.51
N ARG A 173 18.76 -0.53 13.04
CA ARG A 173 18.88 -1.55 12.00
C ARG A 173 18.15 -2.85 12.41
N ASN A 174 18.27 -3.26 13.66
CA ASN A 174 17.60 -4.48 14.14
C ASN A 174 16.08 -4.32 14.16
N ALA A 175 15.56 -3.17 14.60
CA ALA A 175 14.12 -2.90 14.60
C ALA A 175 13.50 -2.88 13.19
N ARG A 176 14.26 -2.51 12.16
CA ARG A 176 13.78 -2.54 10.77
C ARG A 176 13.79 -3.92 10.14
N ARG A 177 14.61 -4.84 10.67
CA ARG A 177 14.86 -6.15 10.07
C ARG A 177 13.59 -7.01 9.87
N PRO A 178 12.62 -7.09 10.80
CA PRO A 178 11.39 -7.88 10.58
C PRO A 178 10.62 -7.41 9.36
N PHE A 179 10.33 -6.11 9.26
CA PHE A 179 9.63 -5.55 8.10
C PHE A 179 10.38 -5.79 6.80
N ASP A 180 11.70 -5.52 6.76
CA ASP A 180 12.51 -5.71 5.56
C ASP A 180 12.49 -7.18 5.08
N ARG A 181 12.47 -8.14 6.00
CA ARG A 181 12.38 -9.56 5.65
C ARG A 181 11.01 -9.92 5.09
N ILE A 182 9.95 -9.47 5.73
CA ILE A 182 8.58 -9.72 5.27
C ILE A 182 8.33 -9.03 3.92
N ARG A 183 8.78 -7.79 3.73
CA ARG A 183 8.66 -7.08 2.46
C ARG A 183 9.27 -7.84 1.29
N ARG A 184 10.45 -8.42 1.48
CA ARG A 184 11.16 -9.21 0.44
C ARG A 184 10.53 -10.59 0.23
N ALA A 185 9.76 -11.10 1.17
CA ALA A 185 9.20 -12.45 1.12
C ALA A 185 8.27 -12.68 -0.08
N TYR A 186 7.56 -11.65 -0.55
CA TYR A 186 6.67 -11.76 -1.71
C TYR A 186 7.35 -12.39 -2.93
N VAL A 187 8.58 -11.99 -3.22
CA VAL A 187 9.36 -12.53 -4.34
C VAL A 187 10.34 -13.58 -3.85
N GLU A 188 11.17 -13.23 -2.86
CA GLU A 188 12.34 -14.04 -2.53
C GLU A 188 12.00 -15.35 -1.81
N ALA A 189 10.95 -15.38 -0.99
CA ALA A 189 10.57 -16.62 -0.33
C ALA A 189 10.11 -17.71 -1.32
N ARG A 190 9.60 -17.30 -2.48
CA ARG A 190 9.11 -18.21 -3.54
C ARG A 190 10.19 -18.61 -4.55
N TYR A 191 11.07 -17.66 -4.91
CA TYR A 191 11.95 -17.83 -6.07
C TYR A 191 13.43 -17.86 -5.73
N SER A 192 13.86 -17.38 -4.56
CA SER A 192 15.26 -17.32 -4.20
C SER A 192 15.68 -18.44 -3.26
N LYS A 193 16.60 -19.27 -3.70
CA LYS A 193 17.25 -20.28 -2.84
C LYS A 193 18.08 -19.67 -1.70
N HIS A 194 18.34 -18.38 -1.73
CA HIS A 194 19.15 -17.66 -0.75
C HIS A 194 18.29 -16.92 0.30
N TYR A 195 16.98 -16.87 0.13
CA TYR A 195 16.12 -16.26 1.15
C TYR A 195 16.20 -17.04 2.46
N ARG A 196 16.43 -16.34 3.55
CA ARG A 196 16.46 -16.90 4.90
C ARG A 196 15.83 -15.92 5.87
N ILE A 197 14.99 -16.42 6.74
CA ILE A 197 14.42 -15.70 7.87
C ILE A 197 14.65 -16.55 9.13
N THR A 198 15.11 -15.92 10.21
CA THR A 198 15.32 -16.63 11.48
C THR A 198 14.03 -16.71 12.26
N LYS A 199 13.95 -17.67 13.22
CA LYS A 199 12.76 -17.84 14.07
C LYS A 199 12.45 -16.59 14.90
N GLU A 200 13.48 -15.91 15.38
CA GLU A 200 13.36 -14.68 16.16
C GLU A 200 12.72 -13.56 15.33
N VAL A 201 13.24 -13.31 14.12
CA VAL A 201 12.70 -12.29 13.19
C VAL A 201 11.28 -12.62 12.76
N LEU A 202 10.98 -13.90 12.56
CA LEU A 202 9.65 -14.34 12.21
C LEU A 202 8.66 -14.14 13.37
N ALA A 203 9.07 -14.44 14.60
CA ALA A 203 8.26 -14.19 15.81
C ALA A 203 7.99 -12.70 16.00
N GLU A 204 9.01 -11.84 15.86
CA GLU A 204 8.85 -10.38 15.94
C GLU A 204 7.88 -9.88 14.87
N ALA A 205 7.99 -10.37 13.62
CA ALA A 205 7.09 -10.01 12.54
C ALA A 205 5.65 -10.45 12.81
N THR A 206 5.44 -11.64 13.37
CA THR A 206 4.10 -12.15 13.72
C THR A 206 3.43 -11.22 14.74
N VAL A 207 4.15 -10.81 15.78
CA VAL A 207 3.63 -9.86 16.79
C VAL A 207 3.24 -8.52 16.13
N SER A 208 4.07 -8.02 15.21
CA SER A 208 3.79 -6.74 14.52
C SER A 208 2.56 -6.78 13.62
N VAL A 209 2.18 -7.95 13.10
CA VAL A 209 0.97 -8.14 12.28
C VAL A 209 -0.30 -8.18 13.14
N GLU A 210 -0.18 -8.52 14.42
CA GLU A 210 -1.30 -8.67 15.36
C GLU A 210 -1.65 -7.36 16.10
N ILE A 211 -0.84 -6.29 15.92
CA ILE A 211 -1.09 -4.95 16.48
C ILE A 211 -2.08 -4.17 15.59
#